data_68b49e8a903039fa1ca30690384a3b3e
#
_entry.id   68b49e8a903039fa1ca30690384a3b3e
#
_cell.length_a   1.000
_cell.length_b   1.000
_cell.length_c   1.000
_cell.angle_alpha   90.00
_cell.angle_beta   90.00
_cell.angle_gamma   90.00
#
_symmetry.space_group_name_H-M   'P 1'
#
loop_
_entity.id
_entity.type
_entity.pdbx_description
1 polymer ?
#
loop_
_entity_poly.entity_id
_entity_poly.type
_entity_poly.pdbx_seq_one_letter_code
_entity_poly.pdbx_strand_id
1 'polypeptide(L)'
;LLSSAPDRTRGQEMTGTAPAAPGGQQASMAAGLGSPFEVSGASHNPGTGETLLRLEGFAESVRYRSERLAELLKPFAPPRIEANPDAVAKLWAAIRDVTAFAGKDGDVWRLSVKPSDAPALVARAGAKQALYDWGGGLVWLRAEADTDLRASLGACAGHATLIRASAETRARLGVFQPEPAPLARLSAGLRAQFDPRGILNPGMMG
;
A
#
# COMPACT_ATOMS: atom_id res chain seq x y z
N LEU A 1 -39.18 1.43 -16.30
CA LEU A 1 -38.08 1.43 -17.29
C LEU A 1 -36.80 1.12 -16.56
N LEU A 2 -36.41 -0.16 -16.60
CA LEU A 2 -35.18 -0.69 -16.03
C LEU A 2 -34.03 -0.32 -16.96
N SER A 3 -33.13 0.57 -16.51
CA SER A 3 -31.83 0.75 -17.12
C SER A 3 -30.89 -0.32 -16.54
N SER A 4 -30.59 -1.34 -17.31
CA SER A 4 -29.53 -2.28 -17.04
C SER A 4 -28.20 -1.52 -17.13
N ALA A 5 -27.50 -1.34 -16.00
CA ALA A 5 -26.11 -0.90 -16.01
C ALA A 5 -25.29 -1.93 -16.83
N PRO A 6 -24.33 -1.49 -17.66
CA PRO A 6 -23.48 -2.41 -18.40
C PRO A 6 -22.69 -3.25 -17.39
N ASP A 7 -22.74 -4.55 -17.62
CA ASP A 7 -21.96 -5.54 -16.89
C ASP A 7 -20.48 -5.16 -16.97
N ARG A 8 -19.96 -4.57 -15.88
CA ARG A 8 -18.53 -4.32 -15.73
C ARG A 8 -17.88 -5.66 -15.44
N THR A 9 -17.51 -6.36 -16.51
CA THR A 9 -16.67 -7.55 -16.40
C THR A 9 -15.50 -7.24 -15.50
N ARG A 10 -15.50 -7.88 -14.34
CA ARG A 10 -14.47 -7.74 -13.30
C ARG A 10 -13.11 -8.12 -13.89
N GLY A 11 -12.09 -7.37 -13.49
CA GLY A 11 -10.74 -7.47 -14.02
C GLY A 11 -10.10 -8.85 -13.88
N GLN A 12 -9.16 -9.13 -14.75
CA GLN A 12 -8.24 -10.26 -14.65
C GLN A 12 -6.99 -9.81 -13.89
N GLU A 13 -6.40 -10.71 -13.15
CA GLU A 13 -5.17 -10.47 -12.38
C GLU A 13 -4.02 -11.32 -12.85
N MET A 14 -2.83 -10.77 -12.70
CA MET A 14 -1.59 -11.51 -12.85
C MET A 14 -0.85 -11.60 -11.52
N THR A 15 -0.44 -12.80 -11.13
CA THR A 15 0.48 -13.00 -10.03
C THR A 15 1.81 -13.54 -10.56
N GLY A 16 2.92 -12.89 -10.17
CA GLY A 16 4.25 -13.41 -10.41
C GLY A 16 4.89 -13.78 -9.07
N THR A 17 5.35 -15.02 -8.92
CA THR A 17 6.18 -15.43 -7.79
C THR A 17 7.65 -15.37 -8.20
N ALA A 18 8.45 -14.55 -7.56
CA ALA A 18 9.88 -14.58 -7.69
C ALA A 18 10.53 -14.61 -6.31
N PRO A 19 11.50 -15.48 -6.06
CA PRO A 19 12.52 -15.21 -5.09
C PRO A 19 13.40 -14.11 -5.68
N ALA A 20 13.07 -12.84 -5.41
CA ALA A 20 13.77 -11.74 -6.02
C ALA A 20 14.94 -11.31 -5.15
N ALA A 21 16.06 -11.03 -5.79
CA ALA A 21 17.11 -10.20 -5.23
C ALA A 21 16.52 -8.84 -4.74
N PRO A 22 17.09 -8.20 -3.72
CA PRO A 22 16.64 -6.90 -3.26
C PRO A 22 16.51 -5.92 -4.44
N GLY A 23 15.28 -5.43 -4.69
CA GLY A 23 14.98 -4.53 -5.81
C GLY A 23 14.22 -5.14 -6.99
N GLY A 24 14.21 -6.44 -7.17
CA GLY A 24 13.53 -7.08 -8.31
C GLY A 24 12.01 -6.95 -8.26
N GLN A 25 11.42 -6.92 -7.07
CA GLN A 25 9.98 -6.75 -6.88
C GLN A 25 9.52 -5.35 -7.30
N GLN A 26 10.28 -4.33 -6.95
CA GLN A 26 9.98 -2.97 -7.36
C GLN A 26 10.16 -2.77 -8.86
N ALA A 27 11.17 -3.41 -9.44
CA ALA A 27 11.39 -3.40 -10.87
C ALA A 27 10.23 -4.03 -11.65
N SER A 28 9.66 -5.14 -11.17
CA SER A 28 8.49 -5.77 -11.80
C SER A 28 7.23 -4.91 -11.70
N MET A 29 6.97 -4.29 -10.54
CA MET A 29 5.86 -3.34 -10.39
C MET A 29 6.06 -2.11 -11.29
N ALA A 30 7.26 -1.55 -11.32
CA ALA A 30 7.58 -0.40 -12.17
C ALA A 30 7.47 -0.72 -13.66
N ALA A 31 7.93 -1.91 -14.09
CA ALA A 31 7.79 -2.37 -15.47
C ALA A 31 6.31 -2.54 -15.85
N GLY A 32 5.49 -3.11 -14.97
CA GLY A 32 4.07 -3.26 -15.18
C GLY A 32 3.34 -1.91 -15.26
N LEU A 33 3.55 -1.03 -14.30
CA LEU A 33 2.92 0.29 -14.24
C LEU A 33 3.40 1.24 -15.36
N GLY A 34 4.64 1.12 -15.79
CA GLY A 34 5.20 1.89 -16.92
C GLY A 34 4.84 1.33 -18.29
N SER A 35 4.14 0.18 -18.35
CA SER A 35 3.73 -0.44 -19.60
C SER A 35 2.48 0.23 -20.21
N PRO A 36 2.23 0.05 -21.52
CA PRO A 36 1.01 0.55 -22.16
C PRO A 36 -0.23 -0.29 -21.83
N PHE A 37 -0.17 -1.21 -20.85
CA PHE A 37 -1.24 -2.15 -20.58
C PHE A 37 -2.22 -1.69 -19.50
N GLU A 38 -2.15 -0.43 -19.07
CA GLU A 38 -3.12 0.20 -18.14
C GLU A 38 -3.33 -0.61 -16.86
N VAL A 39 -2.23 -0.92 -16.18
CA VAL A 39 -2.25 -1.58 -14.88
C VAL A 39 -2.94 -0.68 -13.85
N SER A 40 -4.05 -1.15 -13.28
CA SER A 40 -4.89 -0.39 -12.34
C SER A 40 -4.52 -0.59 -10.87
N GLY A 41 -3.65 -1.55 -10.56
CA GLY A 41 -3.16 -1.80 -9.21
C GLY A 41 -1.87 -2.61 -9.22
N ALA A 42 -0.98 -2.33 -8.28
CA ALA A 42 0.27 -3.08 -8.10
C ALA A 42 0.61 -3.20 -6.62
N SER A 43 0.80 -4.42 -6.15
CA SER A 43 1.11 -4.75 -4.76
C SER A 43 2.19 -5.82 -4.68
N HIS A 44 2.98 -5.81 -3.61
CA HIS A 44 3.98 -6.83 -3.34
C HIS A 44 4.01 -7.20 -1.86
N ASN A 45 4.01 -8.48 -1.58
CA ASN A 45 4.16 -9.03 -0.24
C ASN A 45 5.52 -9.75 -0.11
N PRO A 46 6.51 -9.15 0.56
CA PRO A 46 7.82 -9.79 0.76
C PRO A 46 7.74 -11.10 1.53
N GLY A 47 6.73 -11.27 2.40
CA GLY A 47 6.56 -12.47 3.21
C GLY A 47 6.18 -13.72 2.40
N THR A 48 5.48 -13.54 1.27
CA THR A 48 5.15 -14.62 0.32
C THR A 48 6.00 -14.57 -0.95
N GLY A 49 6.70 -13.47 -1.18
CA GLY A 49 7.45 -13.23 -2.42
C GLY A 49 6.55 -12.89 -3.63
N GLU A 50 5.25 -12.69 -3.41
CA GLU A 50 4.29 -12.46 -4.49
C GLU A 50 4.17 -10.98 -4.86
N THR A 51 4.18 -10.72 -6.16
CA THR A 51 3.82 -9.43 -6.76
C THR A 51 2.53 -9.59 -7.52
N LEU A 52 1.55 -8.72 -7.24
CA LEU A 52 0.24 -8.73 -7.88
C LEU A 52 0.09 -7.47 -8.73
N LEU A 53 -0.35 -7.64 -9.98
CA LEU A 53 -0.71 -6.56 -10.89
C LEU A 53 -2.16 -6.76 -11.33
N ARG A 54 -2.95 -5.67 -11.33
CA ARG A 54 -4.36 -5.72 -11.69
C ARG A 54 -4.62 -5.02 -13.02
N LEU A 55 -5.39 -5.69 -13.86
CA LEU A 55 -5.96 -5.15 -15.09
C LEU A 55 -7.48 -5.18 -14.99
N GLU A 56 -8.13 -4.13 -15.45
CA GLU A 56 -9.59 -3.99 -15.44
C GLU A 56 -10.07 -3.46 -16.79
N GLY A 57 -11.30 -3.83 -17.17
CA GLY A 57 -11.92 -3.37 -18.41
C GLY A 57 -12.75 -4.44 -19.10
N PHE A 58 -12.95 -4.30 -20.41
CA PHE A 58 -13.67 -5.28 -21.22
C PHE A 58 -12.87 -6.57 -21.35
N ALA A 59 -13.55 -7.73 -21.27
CA ALA A 59 -12.93 -9.05 -21.20
C ALA A 59 -11.88 -9.30 -22.28
N GLU A 60 -12.17 -9.00 -23.55
CA GLU A 60 -11.24 -9.21 -24.66
C GLU A 60 -9.99 -8.33 -24.54
N SER A 61 -10.16 -7.07 -24.12
CA SER A 61 -9.06 -6.14 -23.90
C SER A 61 -8.18 -6.59 -22.71
N VAL A 62 -8.80 -7.01 -21.61
CA VAL A 62 -8.09 -7.51 -20.42
C VAL A 62 -7.32 -8.79 -20.76
N ARG A 63 -7.93 -9.73 -21.50
CA ARG A 63 -7.26 -10.95 -21.96
C ARG A 63 -6.00 -10.62 -22.77
N TYR A 64 -6.12 -9.80 -23.80
CA TYR A 64 -4.97 -9.39 -24.63
C TYR A 64 -3.87 -8.72 -23.81
N ARG A 65 -4.26 -7.73 -22.97
CA ARG A 65 -3.28 -6.99 -22.13
C ARG A 65 -2.60 -7.89 -21.11
N SER A 66 -3.33 -8.84 -20.51
CA SER A 66 -2.76 -9.75 -19.52
C SER A 66 -1.73 -10.71 -20.14
N GLU A 67 -1.99 -11.22 -21.35
CA GLU A 67 -1.02 -12.04 -22.09
C GLU A 67 0.25 -11.25 -22.42
N ARG A 68 0.11 -9.99 -22.88
CA ARG A 68 1.26 -9.13 -23.20
C ARG A 68 2.05 -8.71 -21.96
N LEU A 69 1.33 -8.39 -20.88
CA LEU A 69 1.98 -8.07 -19.61
C LEU A 69 2.71 -9.29 -19.04
N ALA A 70 2.15 -10.50 -19.20
CA ALA A 70 2.84 -11.73 -18.82
C ALA A 70 4.17 -11.90 -19.56
N GLU A 71 4.19 -11.67 -20.87
CA GLU A 71 5.45 -11.73 -21.65
C GLU A 71 6.48 -10.72 -21.13
N LEU A 72 6.05 -9.47 -20.86
CA LEU A 72 6.91 -8.42 -20.32
C LEU A 72 7.52 -8.80 -18.97
N LEU A 73 6.79 -9.54 -18.15
CA LEU A 73 7.20 -9.84 -16.77
C LEU A 73 8.00 -11.13 -16.63
N LYS A 74 8.08 -11.97 -17.66
CA LYS A 74 8.89 -13.22 -17.65
C LYS A 74 10.33 -13.07 -17.14
N PRO A 75 11.06 -11.97 -17.44
CA PRO A 75 12.42 -11.80 -16.93
C PRO A 75 12.51 -11.64 -15.41
N PHE A 76 11.43 -11.23 -14.75
CA PHE A 76 11.39 -11.03 -13.30
C PHE A 76 10.95 -12.30 -12.56
N ALA A 77 9.94 -12.99 -13.11
CA ALA A 77 9.41 -14.24 -12.57
C ALA A 77 8.46 -14.90 -13.57
N PRO A 78 8.21 -16.22 -13.44
CA PRO A 78 7.14 -16.87 -14.19
C PRO A 78 5.78 -16.29 -13.80
N PRO A 79 5.08 -15.58 -14.69
CA PRO A 79 3.81 -14.98 -14.36
C PRO A 79 2.68 -16.02 -14.40
N ARG A 80 1.68 -15.84 -13.57
CA ARG A 80 0.43 -16.58 -13.58
C ARG A 80 -0.74 -15.61 -13.75
N ILE A 81 -1.71 -15.95 -14.59
CA ILE A 81 -2.91 -15.17 -14.77
C ILE A 81 -4.03 -15.80 -13.93
N GLU A 82 -4.64 -15.01 -13.05
CA GLU A 82 -5.86 -15.36 -12.35
C GLU A 82 -7.02 -14.61 -12.98
N ALA A 83 -8.02 -15.35 -13.46
CA ALA A 83 -9.19 -14.79 -14.15
C ALA A 83 -10.51 -15.05 -13.40
N ASN A 84 -10.47 -15.81 -12.29
CA ASN A 84 -11.65 -16.06 -11.50
C ASN A 84 -12.02 -14.78 -10.70
N PRO A 85 -13.20 -14.17 -10.93
CA PRO A 85 -13.58 -12.91 -10.31
C PRO A 85 -13.61 -12.96 -8.78
N ASP A 86 -14.02 -14.08 -8.19
CA ASP A 86 -14.11 -14.22 -6.75
C ASP A 86 -12.72 -14.39 -6.10
N ALA A 87 -11.82 -15.11 -6.78
CA ALA A 87 -10.42 -15.22 -6.34
C ALA A 87 -9.73 -13.85 -6.40
N VAL A 88 -9.88 -13.14 -7.52
CA VAL A 88 -9.38 -11.77 -7.71
C VAL A 88 -9.92 -10.83 -6.63
N ALA A 89 -11.22 -10.83 -6.38
CA ALA A 89 -11.84 -9.97 -5.37
C ALA A 89 -11.29 -10.28 -3.96
N LYS A 90 -11.07 -11.55 -3.62
CA LYS A 90 -10.49 -11.98 -2.34
C LYS A 90 -9.05 -11.51 -2.19
N LEU A 91 -8.23 -11.63 -3.24
CA LEU A 91 -6.83 -11.19 -3.22
C LEU A 91 -6.75 -9.68 -2.96
N TRP A 92 -7.50 -8.86 -3.71
CA TRP A 92 -7.47 -7.40 -3.52
C TRP A 92 -8.13 -6.94 -2.22
N ALA A 93 -9.17 -7.63 -1.74
CA ALA A 93 -9.71 -7.40 -0.41
C ALA A 93 -8.65 -7.66 0.67
N ALA A 94 -7.87 -8.73 0.55
CA ALA A 94 -6.81 -9.05 1.50
C ALA A 94 -5.70 -7.98 1.54
N ILE A 95 -5.36 -7.37 0.40
CA ILE A 95 -4.41 -6.26 0.32
C ILE A 95 -5.02 -5.00 0.96
N ARG A 96 -6.23 -4.62 0.54
CA ARG A 96 -6.95 -3.45 1.05
C ARG A 96 -7.10 -3.48 2.57
N ASP A 97 -7.48 -4.63 3.11
CA ASP A 97 -7.78 -4.83 4.53
C ASP A 97 -6.52 -5.22 5.34
N VAL A 98 -5.38 -5.30 4.67
CA VAL A 98 -4.08 -5.65 5.28
C VAL A 98 -4.18 -6.94 6.13
N THR A 99 -4.88 -7.94 5.62
CA THR A 99 -5.18 -9.18 6.36
C THR A 99 -3.92 -9.93 6.79
N ALA A 100 -2.79 -9.71 6.09
CA ALA A 100 -1.49 -10.25 6.46
C ALA A 100 -1.04 -9.86 7.89
N PHE A 101 -1.58 -8.78 8.46
CA PHE A 101 -1.26 -8.27 9.80
C PHE A 101 -2.40 -8.46 10.80
N ALA A 102 -3.54 -8.99 10.38
CA ALA A 102 -4.68 -9.22 11.24
C ALA A 102 -4.35 -10.25 12.33
N GLY A 103 -4.77 -10.00 13.57
CA GLY A 103 -4.55 -10.89 14.71
C GLY A 103 -3.09 -11.07 15.13
N LYS A 104 -2.15 -10.33 14.57
CA LYS A 104 -0.72 -10.37 14.92
C LYS A 104 -0.36 -9.25 15.88
N ASP A 105 0.52 -9.56 16.84
CA ASP A 105 1.05 -8.58 17.78
C ASP A 105 1.93 -7.55 17.11
N GLY A 106 2.09 -6.41 17.79
CA GLY A 106 2.90 -5.28 17.36
C GLY A 106 2.09 -4.14 16.76
N ASP A 107 2.78 -3.04 16.51
CA ASP A 107 2.20 -1.82 15.98
C ASP A 107 2.14 -1.86 14.46
N VAL A 108 1.09 -1.28 13.90
CA VAL A 108 0.91 -1.18 12.45
C VAL A 108 1.05 0.26 12.01
N TRP A 109 1.94 0.47 11.07
CA TRP A 109 2.25 1.75 10.47
C TRP A 109 1.89 1.76 8.98
N ARG A 110 1.48 2.91 8.51
CA ARG A 110 1.21 3.18 7.10
C ARG A 110 2.14 4.29 6.61
N LEU A 111 2.99 3.98 5.66
CA LEU A 111 3.87 4.94 5.01
C LEU A 111 3.29 5.36 3.67
N SER A 112 3.30 6.66 3.40
CA SER A 112 3.07 7.22 2.06
C SER A 112 4.38 7.89 1.64
N VAL A 113 5.02 7.33 0.63
CA VAL A 113 6.38 7.68 0.25
C VAL A 113 6.57 7.62 -1.26
N LYS A 114 7.67 8.15 -1.75
CA LYS A 114 8.05 7.95 -3.15
C LYS A 114 8.37 6.47 -3.37
N PRO A 115 7.79 5.81 -4.41
CA PRO A 115 7.99 4.38 -4.65
C PRO A 115 9.46 3.96 -4.69
N SER A 116 10.33 4.76 -5.32
CA SER A 116 11.76 4.47 -5.42
C SER A 116 12.49 4.42 -4.07
N ASP A 117 11.97 5.11 -3.06
CA ASP A 117 12.60 5.21 -1.75
C ASP A 117 12.12 4.12 -0.79
N ALA A 118 10.96 3.52 -1.10
CA ALA A 118 10.28 2.56 -0.23
C ALA A 118 11.15 1.36 0.20
N PRO A 119 11.93 0.68 -0.66
CA PRO A 119 12.77 -0.45 -0.23
C PRO A 119 13.83 -0.06 0.80
N ALA A 120 14.50 1.08 0.59
CA ALA A 120 15.50 1.57 1.54
C ALA A 120 14.88 1.98 2.87
N LEU A 121 13.68 2.57 2.84
CA LEU A 121 12.91 2.92 4.04
C LEU A 121 12.48 1.67 4.80
N VAL A 122 11.94 0.66 4.12
CA VAL A 122 11.55 -0.62 4.73
C VAL A 122 12.74 -1.33 5.37
N ALA A 123 13.90 -1.34 4.70
CA ALA A 123 15.11 -1.92 5.26
C ALA A 123 15.57 -1.19 6.55
N ARG A 124 15.49 0.15 6.57
CA ARG A 124 15.83 0.95 7.76
C ARG A 124 14.82 0.82 8.89
N ALA A 125 13.56 0.61 8.55
CA ALA A 125 12.47 0.51 9.53
C ALA A 125 12.65 -0.66 10.51
N GLY A 126 13.37 -1.72 10.13
CA GLY A 126 13.52 -2.92 10.96
C GLY A 126 12.18 -3.60 11.26
N ALA A 127 11.19 -3.44 10.39
CA ALA A 127 9.85 -3.96 10.61
C ALA A 127 9.81 -5.49 10.48
N LYS A 128 8.97 -6.14 11.29
CA LYS A 128 8.77 -7.60 11.23
C LYS A 128 8.13 -8.06 9.93
N GLN A 129 7.26 -7.24 9.35
CA GLN A 129 6.59 -7.51 8.09
C GLN A 129 6.34 -6.22 7.32
N ALA A 130 6.34 -6.33 6.01
CA ALA A 130 5.96 -5.25 5.09
C ALA A 130 4.93 -5.75 4.07
N LEU A 131 4.09 -4.83 3.58
CA LEU A 131 3.22 -5.03 2.44
C LEU A 131 3.25 -3.75 1.61
N TYR A 132 3.65 -3.87 0.36
CA TYR A 132 3.67 -2.74 -0.58
C TYR A 132 2.37 -2.70 -1.38
N ASP A 133 1.83 -1.51 -1.57
CA ASP A 133 0.68 -1.24 -2.41
C ASP A 133 0.90 0.04 -3.20
N TRP A 134 0.00 0.38 -4.11
CA TRP A 134 0.10 1.54 -5.00
C TRP A 134 1.44 1.61 -5.74
N GLY A 135 1.91 0.46 -6.21
CA GLY A 135 3.20 0.40 -6.90
C GLY A 135 4.41 0.73 -6.03
N GLY A 136 4.29 0.64 -4.71
CA GLY A 136 5.31 0.97 -3.73
C GLY A 136 5.17 2.37 -3.10
N GLY A 137 4.18 3.17 -3.53
CA GLY A 137 3.90 4.48 -2.93
C GLY A 137 3.21 4.39 -1.57
N LEU A 138 2.54 3.30 -1.30
CA LEU A 138 1.95 2.95 -0.02
C LEU A 138 2.67 1.72 0.54
N VAL A 139 3.16 1.82 1.77
CA VAL A 139 3.78 0.69 2.47
C VAL A 139 3.14 0.52 3.84
N TRP A 140 2.64 -0.66 4.09
CA TRP A 140 2.22 -1.09 5.41
C TRP A 140 3.36 -1.81 6.10
N LEU A 141 3.63 -1.45 7.35
CA LEU A 141 4.67 -2.06 8.17
C LEU A 141 4.09 -2.55 9.49
N ARG A 142 4.48 -3.76 9.90
CA ARG A 142 4.23 -4.25 11.24
C ARG A 142 5.56 -4.29 11.99
N ALA A 143 5.67 -3.48 13.04
CA ALA A 143 6.84 -3.34 13.89
C ALA A 143 6.61 -4.00 15.25
N GLU A 144 7.67 -4.05 16.07
CA GLU A 144 7.53 -4.35 17.50
C GLU A 144 6.61 -3.31 18.16
N ALA A 145 5.89 -3.74 19.18
CA ALA A 145 5.07 -2.84 19.98
C ALA A 145 5.94 -1.73 20.60
N ASP A 146 5.39 -0.53 20.67
CA ASP A 146 6.01 0.66 21.27
C ASP A 146 7.27 1.17 20.54
N THR A 147 7.47 0.78 19.28
CA THR A 147 8.60 1.24 18.46
C THR A 147 8.30 2.59 17.83
N ASP A 148 9.20 3.58 18.00
CA ASP A 148 9.16 4.81 17.21
C ASP A 148 9.73 4.57 15.80
N LEU A 149 8.85 4.18 14.90
CA LEU A 149 9.24 3.91 13.51
C LEU A 149 9.73 5.17 12.79
N ARG A 150 9.21 6.35 13.12
CA ARG A 150 9.63 7.62 12.50
C ARG A 150 11.09 7.93 12.81
N ALA A 151 11.52 7.67 14.05
CA ALA A 151 12.92 7.80 14.44
C ALA A 151 13.82 6.84 13.62
N SER A 152 13.40 5.60 13.43
CA SER A 152 14.14 4.60 12.65
C SER A 152 14.22 4.97 11.16
N LEU A 153 13.14 5.52 10.59
CA LEU A 153 13.11 5.96 9.19
C LEU A 153 14.02 7.15 8.92
N GLY A 154 14.21 8.03 9.92
CA GLY A 154 14.94 9.28 9.75
C GLY A 154 14.23 10.25 8.78
N ALA A 155 14.99 11.17 8.22
CA ALA A 155 14.45 12.11 7.24
C ALA A 155 14.04 11.37 5.97
N CYS A 156 12.77 11.50 5.59
CA CYS A 156 12.23 10.96 4.35
C CYS A 156 11.20 11.92 3.74
N ALA A 157 11.12 11.94 2.42
CA ALA A 157 10.06 12.63 1.70
C ALA A 157 8.80 11.77 1.74
N GLY A 158 7.86 12.12 2.62
CA GLY A 158 6.65 11.35 2.86
C GLY A 158 6.21 11.43 4.31
N HIS A 159 5.29 10.56 4.71
CA HIS A 159 4.81 10.52 6.08
C HIS A 159 4.50 9.11 6.55
N ALA A 160 4.64 8.91 7.85
CA ALA A 160 4.32 7.68 8.54
C ALA A 160 3.16 7.91 9.53
N THR A 161 2.06 7.18 9.34
CA THR A 161 0.88 7.22 10.19
C THR A 161 0.81 5.97 11.04
N LEU A 162 0.61 6.13 12.36
CA LEU A 162 0.43 5.03 13.30
C LEU A 162 -1.03 4.57 13.28
N ILE A 163 -1.30 3.43 12.66
CA ILE A 163 -2.66 2.93 12.43
C ILE A 163 -3.18 2.11 13.62
N ARG A 164 -2.33 1.22 14.16
CA ARG A 164 -2.67 0.36 15.29
C ARG A 164 -1.53 0.34 16.29
N ALA A 165 -1.81 0.70 17.53
CA ALA A 165 -0.91 0.63 18.66
C ALA A 165 -1.71 0.71 19.97
N SER A 166 -1.04 0.56 21.11
CA SER A 166 -1.63 0.82 22.42
C SER A 166 -2.01 2.28 22.60
N ALA A 167 -2.86 2.59 23.56
CA ALA A 167 -3.22 3.96 23.88
C ALA A 167 -1.99 4.78 24.34
N GLU A 168 -1.11 4.14 25.12
CA GLU A 168 0.12 4.73 25.64
C GLU A 168 1.09 5.08 24.48
N THR A 169 1.29 4.15 23.53
CA THR A 169 2.13 4.38 22.36
C THR A 169 1.59 5.52 21.50
N ARG A 170 0.26 5.56 21.29
CA ARG A 170 -0.39 6.65 20.53
C ARG A 170 -0.23 8.01 21.23
N ALA A 171 -0.40 8.05 22.55
CA ALA A 171 -0.23 9.28 23.32
C ALA A 171 1.23 9.79 23.26
N ARG A 172 2.20 8.88 23.28
CA ARG A 172 3.63 9.22 23.22
C ARG A 172 4.11 9.64 21.84
N LEU A 173 3.71 8.91 20.79
CA LEU A 173 4.23 9.09 19.43
C LEU A 173 3.35 9.99 18.56
N GLY A 174 2.08 10.16 18.92
CA GLY A 174 1.08 10.74 18.04
C GLY A 174 0.72 9.85 16.85
N VAL A 175 -0.48 10.03 16.31
CA VAL A 175 -0.97 9.22 15.19
C VAL A 175 -0.34 9.66 13.87
N PHE A 176 -0.36 10.96 13.59
CA PHE A 176 0.12 11.53 12.34
C PHE A 176 1.59 11.98 12.41
N GLN A 177 2.22 12.08 11.24
CA GLN A 177 3.54 12.69 11.11
C GLN A 177 3.48 14.13 11.61
N PRO A 178 4.39 14.56 12.50
CA PRO A 178 4.47 15.96 12.90
C PRO A 178 4.68 16.88 11.70
N GLU A 179 3.89 17.92 11.62
CA GLU A 179 3.99 18.91 10.54
C GLU A 179 5.14 19.89 10.79
N PRO A 180 5.80 20.40 9.74
CA PRO A 180 6.70 21.54 9.86
C PRO A 180 5.99 22.75 10.51
N ALA A 181 6.68 23.52 11.33
CA ALA A 181 6.09 24.59 12.14
C ALA A 181 5.19 25.61 11.36
N PRO A 182 5.52 26.03 10.11
CA PRO A 182 4.64 26.90 9.35
C PRO A 182 3.30 26.22 9.00
N LEU A 183 3.35 24.94 8.62
CA LEU A 183 2.15 24.19 8.25
C LEU A 183 1.30 23.86 9.48
N ALA A 184 1.93 23.48 10.59
CA ALA A 184 1.26 23.22 11.85
C ALA A 184 0.46 24.45 12.35
N ARG A 185 0.99 25.66 12.16
CA ARG A 185 0.26 26.90 12.48
C ARG A 185 -0.98 27.10 11.64
N LEU A 186 -0.91 26.81 10.34
CA LEU A 186 -2.06 26.89 9.44
C LEU A 186 -3.12 25.85 9.82
N SER A 187 -2.70 24.60 10.03
CA SER A 187 -3.58 23.51 10.47
C SER A 187 -4.26 23.82 11.80
N ALA A 188 -3.52 24.37 12.77
CA ALA A 188 -4.07 24.79 14.07
C ALA A 188 -5.09 25.95 13.91
N GLY A 189 -4.81 26.92 13.04
CA GLY A 189 -5.73 28.02 12.76
C GLY A 189 -7.03 27.55 12.14
N LEU A 190 -6.96 26.65 11.15
CA LEU A 190 -8.16 26.05 10.56
C LEU A 190 -8.94 25.23 11.60
N ARG A 191 -8.26 24.44 12.42
CA ARG A 191 -8.92 23.66 13.48
C ARG A 191 -9.64 24.57 14.48
N ALA A 192 -8.98 25.62 14.96
CA ALA A 192 -9.59 26.58 15.89
C ALA A 192 -10.84 27.24 15.31
N GLN A 193 -10.89 27.44 14.00
CA GLN A 193 -12.05 28.03 13.32
C GLN A 193 -13.22 27.05 13.14
N PHE A 194 -12.93 25.78 12.77
CA PHE A 194 -13.97 24.78 12.45
C PHE A 194 -14.33 23.88 13.64
N ASP A 195 -13.43 23.73 14.60
CA ASP A 195 -13.65 22.96 15.83
C ASP A 195 -13.13 23.71 17.07
N PRO A 196 -13.72 24.87 17.39
CA PRO A 196 -13.27 25.69 18.52
C PRO A 196 -13.43 24.98 19.88
N ARG A 197 -14.23 23.90 19.92
CA ARG A 197 -14.45 23.11 21.14
C ARG A 197 -13.57 21.88 21.24
N GLY A 198 -12.79 21.55 20.19
CA GLY A 198 -11.91 20.40 20.17
C GLY A 198 -12.62 19.05 20.31
N ILE A 199 -13.84 18.93 19.78
CA ILE A 199 -14.67 17.71 19.93
C ILE A 199 -14.54 16.74 18.76
N LEU A 200 -13.96 17.18 17.65
CA LEU A 200 -13.78 16.33 16.47
C LEU A 200 -12.49 15.52 16.60
N ASN A 201 -12.64 14.20 16.64
CA ASN A 201 -11.53 13.25 16.74
C ASN A 201 -10.51 13.60 17.86
N PRO A 202 -10.93 13.74 19.11
CA PRO A 202 -10.05 14.12 20.20
C PRO A 202 -8.89 13.14 20.35
N GLY A 203 -7.66 13.67 20.49
CA GLY A 203 -6.44 12.86 20.63
C GLY A 203 -5.91 12.24 19.34
N MET A 204 -6.58 12.39 18.21
CA MET A 204 -6.07 11.90 16.91
C MET A 204 -5.35 12.99 16.11
N MET A 205 -5.79 14.21 16.25
CA MET A 205 -5.24 15.34 15.51
C MET A 205 -4.65 16.32 16.54
N GLY A 206 -3.46 16.03 16.99
CA GLY A 206 -2.71 16.70 18.06
C GLY A 206 -2.74 18.20 18.06
#